data_98113cfd6a6d43f149459027cae70061
#
_entry.id   98113cfd6a6d43f149459027cae70061
#
_cell.length_a   1.000
_cell.length_b   1.000
_cell.length_c   1.000
_cell.angle_alpha   90.00
_cell.angle_beta   90.00
_cell.angle_gamma   90.00
#
_symmetry.space_group_name_H-M   'P 1'
#
loop_
_entity.id
_entity.type
_entity.pdbx_description
1 polymer ?
#
loop_
_entity_poly.entity_id
_entity_poly.type
_entity_poly.pdbx_seq_one_letter_code
_entity_poly.pdbx_strand_id
1 'polypeptide(L)'
;MSDEHKVGVIGFYDTHPINEDEILAKLAARGDNLDALTEAALKDFDQDHYGGIEVVDALAERAGIRHEHDVLDVCSGMGGPARWIAHRIGCRVTGMDFTLSRVEAARR
;
A
#
# COMPACT_ATOMS: atom_id res chain seq x y z
N MET A 1 16.99 -15.31 -8.85
CA MET A 1 17.15 -13.89 -9.22
C MET A 1 18.62 -13.50 -9.03
N SER A 2 19.27 -12.94 -10.03
CA SER A 2 20.65 -12.46 -9.92
C SER A 2 20.75 -11.25 -8.97
N ASP A 3 21.94 -11.01 -8.41
CA ASP A 3 22.15 -9.86 -7.52
C ASP A 3 21.99 -8.53 -8.27
N GLU A 4 22.45 -8.46 -9.52
CA GLU A 4 22.23 -7.29 -10.38
C GLU A 4 20.74 -7.01 -10.61
N HIS A 5 19.93 -8.04 -10.82
CA HIS A 5 18.50 -7.90 -10.97
C HIS A 5 17.83 -7.42 -9.68
N LYS A 6 18.25 -7.94 -8.53
CA LYS A 6 17.75 -7.47 -7.22
C LYS A 6 18.07 -6.00 -6.99
N VAL A 7 19.29 -5.57 -7.27
CA VAL A 7 19.70 -4.16 -7.15
C VAL A 7 18.87 -3.28 -8.09
N GLY A 8 18.62 -3.71 -9.31
CA GLY A 8 17.78 -2.99 -10.27
C GLY A 8 16.32 -2.82 -9.79
N VAL A 9 15.72 -3.89 -9.26
CA VAL A 9 14.35 -3.85 -8.71
C VAL A 9 14.28 -2.91 -7.50
N ILE A 10 15.19 -3.04 -6.56
CA ILE A 10 15.23 -2.18 -5.37
C ILE A 10 15.42 -0.72 -5.79
N GLY A 11 16.37 -0.41 -6.66
CA GLY A 11 16.61 0.94 -7.15
C GLY A 11 15.41 1.55 -7.86
N PHE A 12 14.67 0.75 -8.64
CA PHE A 12 13.45 1.20 -9.29
C PHE A 12 12.40 1.66 -8.27
N TYR A 13 12.15 0.86 -7.24
CA TYR A 13 11.15 1.19 -6.23
C TYR A 13 11.62 2.27 -5.25
N ASP A 14 12.91 2.37 -4.96
CA ASP A 14 13.45 3.44 -4.13
C ASP A 14 13.32 4.83 -4.78
N THR A 15 13.29 4.88 -6.10
CA THR A 15 13.13 6.13 -6.88
C THR A 15 11.75 6.28 -7.51
N HIS A 16 10.80 5.42 -7.16
CA HIS A 16 9.46 5.43 -7.72
C HIS A 16 8.72 6.72 -7.34
N PRO A 17 7.95 7.34 -8.28
CA PRO A 17 7.23 8.59 -8.00
C PRO A 17 6.10 8.45 -6.95
N ILE A 18 5.58 7.24 -6.73
CA ILE A 18 4.70 6.95 -5.58
C ILE A 18 5.59 6.44 -4.46
N ASN A 19 5.93 7.31 -3.53
CA ASN A 19 6.75 7.04 -2.36
C ASN A 19 6.23 7.83 -1.14
N GLU A 20 6.76 7.52 0.04
CA GLU A 20 6.30 8.11 1.29
C GLU A 20 6.37 9.65 1.27
N ASP A 21 7.50 10.21 0.86
CA ASP A 21 7.70 11.66 0.86
C ASP A 21 6.70 12.38 -0.07
N GLU A 22 6.46 11.84 -1.26
CA GLU A 22 5.49 12.37 -2.22
C GLU A 22 4.05 12.24 -1.70
N ILE A 23 3.71 11.14 -1.06
CA ILE A 23 2.39 10.95 -0.44
C ILE A 23 2.16 11.98 0.66
N LEU A 24 3.12 12.13 1.58
CA LEU A 24 3.02 13.10 2.66
C LEU A 24 2.95 14.54 2.14
N ALA A 25 3.72 14.88 1.11
CA ALA A 25 3.66 16.20 0.47
C ALA A 25 2.28 16.50 -0.14
N LYS A 26 1.66 15.52 -0.81
CA LYS A 26 0.32 15.66 -1.38
C LYS A 26 -0.76 15.79 -0.31
N LEU A 27 -0.66 15.02 0.77
CA LEU A 27 -1.57 15.11 1.90
C LEU A 27 -1.47 16.48 2.58
N ALA A 28 -0.26 16.96 2.83
CA ALA A 28 -0.02 18.29 3.38
C ALA A 28 -0.58 19.40 2.48
N ALA A 29 -0.37 19.30 1.17
CA ALA A 29 -0.89 20.26 0.19
C ALA A 29 -2.43 20.29 0.14
N ARG A 30 -3.07 19.15 0.41
CA ARG A 30 -4.53 19.05 0.54
C ARG A 30 -5.05 19.59 1.88
N GLY A 31 -4.19 19.74 2.88
CA GLY A 31 -4.55 20.24 4.22
C GLY A 31 -4.85 19.15 5.24
N ASP A 32 -4.47 17.88 4.96
CA ASP A 32 -4.63 16.79 5.90
C ASP A 32 -3.67 16.93 7.10
N ASN A 33 -4.10 16.45 8.24
CA ASN A 33 -3.27 16.40 9.44
C ASN A 33 -2.32 15.21 9.38
N LEU A 34 -1.03 15.44 9.15
CA LEU A 34 -0.02 14.39 9.02
C LEU A 34 0.23 13.61 10.32
N ASP A 35 -0.13 14.15 11.48
CA ASP A 35 0.00 13.49 12.77
C ASP A 35 -1.19 12.56 13.09
N ALA A 36 -2.24 12.60 12.27
CA ALA A 36 -3.47 11.83 12.47
C ALA A 36 -4.03 11.34 11.12
N LEU A 37 -3.21 10.63 10.35
CA LEU A 37 -3.59 10.09 9.06
C LEU A 37 -4.61 8.96 9.21
N THR A 38 -5.56 8.93 8.28
CA THR A 38 -6.59 7.88 8.20
C THR A 38 -6.48 7.14 6.87
N GLU A 39 -6.99 5.93 6.79
CA GLU A 39 -7.06 5.19 5.53
C GLU A 39 -7.89 5.93 4.48
N ALA A 40 -8.92 6.65 4.90
CA ALA A 40 -9.72 7.48 4.01
C ALA A 40 -8.91 8.63 3.37
N ALA A 41 -7.93 9.18 4.10
CA ALA A 41 -7.02 10.19 3.57
C ALA A 41 -5.95 9.59 2.64
N LEU A 42 -5.39 8.45 3.02
CA LEU A 42 -4.29 7.79 2.31
C LEU A 42 -4.71 7.16 0.99
N LYS A 43 -5.91 6.60 0.90
CA LYS A 43 -6.38 5.80 -0.24
C LYS A 43 -6.28 6.50 -1.61
N ASP A 44 -6.25 7.81 -1.64
CA ASP A 44 -6.18 8.58 -2.88
C ASP A 44 -4.75 8.67 -3.43
N PHE A 45 -3.73 8.38 -2.61
CA PHE A 45 -2.33 8.57 -2.94
C PHE A 45 -1.43 7.35 -2.79
N ASP A 46 -1.87 6.32 -2.07
CA ASP A 46 -1.05 5.14 -1.73
C ASP A 46 -1.40 3.87 -2.51
N GLN A 47 -2.19 4.01 -3.58
CA GLN A 47 -2.57 2.91 -4.46
C GLN A 47 -1.60 2.84 -5.65
N ASP A 48 -0.50 2.10 -5.45
CA ASP A 48 0.55 1.93 -6.45
C ASP A 48 0.21 0.78 -7.42
N HIS A 49 -0.91 0.92 -8.10
CA HIS A 49 -1.41 0.00 -9.11
C HIS A 49 -2.42 0.69 -10.01
N TYR A 50 -2.80 0.05 -11.12
CA TYR A 50 -3.84 0.57 -12.00
C TYR A 50 -5.25 0.39 -11.41
N GLY A 51 -6.14 1.31 -11.72
CA GLY A 51 -7.58 1.24 -11.43
C GLY A 51 -8.01 1.77 -10.06
N GLY A 52 -7.08 2.28 -9.26
CA GLY A 52 -7.41 2.92 -7.99
C GLY A 52 -8.07 1.99 -6.96
N ILE A 53 -8.72 2.59 -5.98
CA ILE A 53 -9.32 1.85 -4.86
C ILE A 53 -10.49 0.96 -5.29
N GLU A 54 -11.19 1.32 -6.35
CA GLU A 54 -12.32 0.55 -6.88
C GLU A 54 -11.91 -0.85 -7.33
N VAL A 55 -10.69 -1.00 -7.85
CA VAL A 55 -10.15 -2.32 -8.24
C VAL A 55 -9.88 -3.17 -7.00
N VAL A 56 -9.37 -2.58 -5.93
CA VAL A 56 -9.14 -3.29 -4.67
C VAL A 56 -10.45 -3.79 -4.08
N ASP A 57 -11.48 -2.95 -4.06
CA ASP A 57 -12.81 -3.32 -3.59
C ASP A 57 -13.41 -4.45 -4.45
N ALA A 58 -13.30 -4.35 -5.78
CA ALA A 58 -13.79 -5.38 -6.69
C ALA A 58 -13.06 -6.72 -6.52
N LEU A 59 -11.74 -6.69 -6.32
CA LEU A 59 -10.95 -7.90 -6.08
C LEU A 59 -11.34 -8.57 -4.75
N ALA A 60 -11.49 -7.78 -3.69
CA ALA A 60 -11.90 -8.28 -2.39
C ALA A 60 -13.29 -8.93 -2.44
N GLU A 61 -14.23 -8.31 -3.13
CA GLU A 61 -15.58 -8.86 -3.34
C GLU A 61 -15.56 -10.16 -4.13
N ARG A 62 -14.86 -10.21 -5.26
CA ARG A 62 -14.76 -11.39 -6.11
C ARG A 62 -14.03 -12.55 -5.42
N ALA A 63 -13.04 -12.27 -4.59
CA ALA A 63 -12.34 -13.26 -3.78
C ALA A 63 -13.19 -13.74 -2.58
N GLY A 64 -14.29 -13.07 -2.28
CA GLY A 64 -15.15 -13.42 -1.16
C GLY A 64 -14.47 -13.18 0.19
N ILE A 65 -13.63 -12.15 0.30
CA ILE A 65 -12.94 -11.83 1.56
C ILE A 65 -13.97 -11.33 2.58
N ARG A 66 -13.92 -11.92 3.77
CA ARG A 66 -14.78 -11.57 4.91
C ARG A 66 -13.95 -11.30 6.15
N HIS A 67 -14.57 -10.72 7.18
CA HIS A 67 -13.91 -10.28 8.41
C HIS A 67 -13.19 -11.40 9.18
N GLU A 68 -13.63 -12.66 9.06
CA GLU A 68 -12.99 -13.81 9.71
C GLU A 68 -11.78 -14.36 8.97
N HIS A 69 -11.48 -13.87 7.76
CA HIS A 69 -10.38 -14.36 6.95
C HIS A 69 -9.02 -13.77 7.37
N ASP A 70 -7.99 -14.57 7.17
CA ASP A 70 -6.60 -14.13 7.14
C ASP A 70 -6.17 -13.99 5.68
N VAL A 71 -5.70 -12.82 5.31
CA VAL A 71 -5.32 -12.48 3.93
C VAL A 71 -3.82 -12.23 3.86
N LEU A 72 -3.16 -12.80 2.88
CA LEU A 72 -1.77 -12.50 2.55
C LEU A 72 -1.73 -11.65 1.27
N ASP A 73 -1.17 -10.44 1.39
CA ASP A 73 -0.92 -9.56 0.26
C ASP A 73 0.55 -9.65 -0.16
N VAL A 74 0.82 -10.32 -1.27
CA VAL A 74 2.17 -10.50 -1.81
C VAL A 74 2.51 -9.30 -2.70
N CYS A 75 3.73 -8.78 -2.56
CA CYS A 75 4.18 -7.54 -3.20
C CYS A 75 3.34 -6.33 -2.74
N SER A 76 3.15 -6.23 -1.43
CA SER A 76 2.24 -5.25 -0.82
C SER A 76 2.70 -3.80 -0.92
N GLY A 77 3.95 -3.54 -1.33
CA GLY A 77 4.50 -2.20 -1.42
C GLY A 77 4.44 -1.47 -0.07
N MET A 78 3.93 -0.25 -0.07
CA MET A 78 3.70 0.54 1.14
C MET A 78 2.41 0.17 1.88
N GLY A 79 1.73 -0.89 1.45
CA GLY A 79 0.58 -1.45 2.14
C GLY A 79 -0.76 -0.78 1.89
N GLY A 80 -0.87 0.09 0.89
CA GLY A 80 -2.12 0.78 0.58
C GLY A 80 -3.32 -0.15 0.41
N PRO A 81 -3.29 -1.09 -0.55
CA PRO A 81 -4.35 -2.08 -0.72
C PRO A 81 -4.58 -2.95 0.52
N ALA A 82 -3.50 -3.43 1.15
CA ALA A 82 -3.58 -4.28 2.34
C ALA A 82 -4.30 -3.58 3.51
N ARG A 83 -3.91 -2.34 3.81
CA ARG A 83 -4.56 -1.54 4.87
C ARG A 83 -6.02 -1.23 4.53
N TRP A 84 -6.29 -0.91 3.26
CA TRP A 84 -7.67 -0.63 2.82
C TRP A 84 -8.59 -1.83 2.99
N ILE A 85 -8.16 -3.02 2.60
CA ILE A 85 -8.92 -4.26 2.79
C ILE A 85 -9.17 -4.52 4.29
N ALA A 86 -8.15 -4.39 5.12
CA ALA A 86 -8.28 -4.55 6.57
C ALA A 86 -9.26 -3.53 7.16
N HIS A 87 -9.18 -2.28 6.73
CA HIS A 87 -10.06 -1.20 7.19
C HIS A 87 -11.50 -1.41 6.74
N ARG A 88 -11.71 -1.73 5.47
CA ARG A 88 -13.05 -1.88 4.88
C ARG A 88 -13.80 -3.11 5.36
N ILE A 89 -13.11 -4.22 5.51
CA ILE A 89 -13.73 -5.52 5.76
C ILE A 89 -13.57 -5.95 7.22
N GLY A 90 -12.52 -5.45 7.89
CA GLY A 90 -12.21 -5.83 9.27
C GLY A 90 -11.52 -7.18 9.41
N CYS A 91 -10.94 -7.70 8.32
CA CYS A 91 -10.13 -8.92 8.34
C CYS A 91 -8.67 -8.62 8.73
N ARG A 92 -7.91 -9.68 9.02
CA ARG A 92 -6.47 -9.59 9.23
C ARG A 92 -5.75 -9.70 7.89
N VAL A 93 -4.91 -8.74 7.58
CA VAL A 93 -4.09 -8.74 6.37
C VAL A 93 -2.62 -8.67 6.75
N THR A 94 -1.82 -9.58 6.20
CA THR A 94 -0.37 -9.55 6.28
C THR A 94 0.18 -9.15 4.92
N GLY A 95 0.88 -8.03 4.86
CA GLY A 95 1.60 -7.61 3.66
C GLY A 95 3.04 -8.11 3.68
N MET A 96 3.54 -8.48 2.52
CA MET A 96 4.95 -8.78 2.33
C MET A 96 5.48 -8.10 1.08
N ASP A 97 6.67 -7.57 1.16
CA ASP A 97 7.34 -6.93 0.02
C ASP A 97 8.84 -7.20 0.04
N PHE A 98 9.41 -7.23 -1.16
CA PHE A 98 10.84 -7.45 -1.35
C PHE A 98 11.70 -6.22 -1.02
N THR A 99 11.13 -5.01 -1.17
CA THR A 99 11.85 -3.75 -1.04
C THR A 99 11.73 -3.19 0.38
N LEU A 100 12.84 -3.15 1.10
CA LEU A 100 12.88 -2.75 2.51
C LEU A 100 12.31 -1.35 2.76
N SER A 101 12.64 -0.37 1.92
CA SER A 101 12.14 1.00 2.04
C SER A 101 10.60 1.06 2.00
N ARG A 102 9.97 0.20 1.20
CA ARG A 102 8.51 0.07 1.12
C ARG A 102 7.92 -0.51 2.40
N VAL A 103 8.54 -1.55 2.91
CA VAL A 103 8.10 -2.18 4.18
C VAL A 103 8.24 -1.21 5.36
N GLU A 104 9.32 -0.46 5.42
CA GLU A 104 9.53 0.55 6.46
C GLU A 104 8.51 1.69 6.37
N ALA A 105 8.22 2.18 5.18
CA ALA A 105 7.16 3.17 4.95
C ALA A 105 5.78 2.65 5.37
N ALA A 106 5.46 1.40 5.04
CA ALA A 106 4.20 0.75 5.40
C ALA A 106 3.98 0.62 6.92
N ARG A 107 5.06 0.54 7.69
CA ARG A 107 5.01 0.40 9.17
C ARG A 107 4.85 1.72 9.91
N ARG A 108 5.19 2.83 9.29
CA ARG A 108 5.03 4.17 9.86
C ARG A 108 3.63 4.69 9.76
#